data_ac9d95f2373ef4789603c763e1c34920
#
_entry.id   ac9d95f2373ef4789603c763e1c34920
#
_cell.length_a   1.000
_cell.length_b   1.000
_cell.length_c   1.000
_cell.angle_alpha   90.00
_cell.angle_beta   90.00
_cell.angle_gamma   90.00
#
_symmetry.space_group_name_H-M   'P 1'
#
loop_
_entity.id
_entity.type
_entity.pdbx_description
1 polymer ?
#
loop_
_entity_poly.entity_id
_entity_poly.type
_entity_poly.pdbx_seq_one_letter_code
_entity_poly.pdbx_strand_id
1 'polypeptide(L)'
;MLKEGDKIPSVDLKYRHHYNEAMLISTGHAYGTWKTINTEEMCKNKRVVIYALPGVFTPTCGNAHAPQFEQEYPWIRKLGVDEVYCTAVNDPYAFDAFSKHMAIFYTSLLPDGNGTFAKEMGMLADMSHLNYGYRSWRYSMVVDNGIIEKMFVEPGFPNAIDDPYGISSAQNMLVYLKKDGRTSEYVFPANPLDYTNEKFFGSDQNEEKLLEDLKEETEFLRQHRLDTQETLEKELGKEVYQKLKAEELELAKKWNVKSRFPITDSDAE
;
A
#
# COMPACT_ATOMS: atom_id res chain seq x y z
N MET A 1 13.11 -8.37 20.76
CA MET A 1 12.13 -7.27 20.66
C MET A 1 12.85 -5.98 21.01
N LEU A 2 12.83 -5.01 20.09
CA LEU A 2 13.34 -3.67 20.34
C LEU A 2 12.38 -2.92 21.29
N LYS A 3 12.87 -1.87 21.91
CA LYS A 3 12.15 -1.09 22.94
C LYS A 3 12.43 0.40 22.78
N GLU A 4 11.76 1.21 23.55
CA GLU A 4 11.99 2.65 23.66
C GLU A 4 13.47 2.96 23.95
N GLY A 5 14.04 3.88 23.17
CA GLY A 5 15.47 4.24 23.18
C GLY A 5 16.34 3.46 22.19
N ASP A 6 15.86 2.35 21.66
CA ASP A 6 16.60 1.59 20.65
C ASP A 6 16.50 2.27 19.29
N LYS A 7 17.52 2.05 18.44
CA LYS A 7 17.51 2.51 17.05
C LYS A 7 16.66 1.59 16.19
N ILE A 8 15.87 2.17 15.28
CA ILE A 8 15.11 1.40 14.28
C ILE A 8 16.08 0.63 13.36
N PRO A 9 15.76 -0.63 12.97
CA PRO A 9 16.63 -1.38 12.09
C PRO A 9 16.65 -0.78 10.68
N SER A 10 17.79 -0.87 10.01
CA SER A 10 17.99 -0.44 8.63
C SER A 10 17.65 -1.59 7.69
N VAL A 11 16.47 -1.56 7.11
CA VAL A 11 15.96 -2.60 6.20
C VAL A 11 15.44 -1.96 4.91
N ASP A 12 15.84 -2.52 3.79
CA ASP A 12 15.33 -2.12 2.47
C ASP A 12 14.03 -2.85 2.17
N LEU A 13 12.94 -2.10 2.07
CA LEU A 13 11.62 -2.59 1.72
C LEU A 13 11.29 -2.17 0.29
N LYS A 14 10.76 -3.09 -0.49
CA LYS A 14 10.31 -2.80 -1.87
C LYS A 14 8.82 -2.57 -1.88
N TYR A 15 8.41 -1.51 -2.54
CA TYR A 15 7.00 -1.21 -2.78
C TYR A 15 6.75 -0.88 -4.24
N ARG A 16 5.49 -0.88 -4.64
CA ARG A 16 5.09 -0.48 -5.99
C ARG A 16 4.59 0.95 -5.97
N HIS A 17 5.13 1.73 -6.88
CA HIS A 17 4.69 3.08 -7.10
C HIS A 17 3.78 3.11 -8.33
N HIS A 18 2.53 3.55 -8.17
CA HIS A 18 1.56 3.65 -9.25
C HIS A 18 1.60 5.04 -9.86
N TYR A 19 1.86 5.13 -11.15
CA TYR A 19 2.02 6.41 -11.85
C TYR A 19 0.70 7.10 -12.19
N ASN A 20 -0.41 6.36 -12.32
CA ASN A 20 -1.68 6.99 -12.68
C ASN A 20 -2.84 6.00 -12.55
N GLU A 21 -3.92 6.38 -11.85
CA GLU A 21 -5.16 5.59 -11.82
C GLU A 21 -5.81 5.44 -13.20
N ALA A 22 -5.66 6.44 -14.09
CA ALA A 22 -6.18 6.37 -15.45
C ALA A 22 -5.55 5.24 -16.27
N MET A 23 -4.25 4.94 -16.06
CA MET A 23 -3.60 3.79 -16.68
C MET A 23 -4.10 2.46 -16.12
N LEU A 24 -4.35 2.39 -14.82
CA LEU A 24 -4.95 1.23 -14.17
C LEU A 24 -6.31 0.89 -14.77
N ILE A 25 -7.11 1.92 -15.03
CA ILE A 25 -8.45 1.81 -15.62
C ILE A 25 -8.38 1.40 -17.09
N SER A 26 -7.39 1.91 -17.86
CA SER A 26 -7.33 1.67 -19.30
C SER A 26 -6.76 0.30 -19.69
N THR A 27 -5.90 -0.29 -18.87
CA THR A 27 -5.18 -1.53 -19.22
C THR A 27 -5.65 -2.76 -18.42
N GLY A 28 -6.40 -2.57 -17.35
CA GLY A 28 -6.80 -3.65 -16.43
C GLY A 28 -5.65 -4.25 -15.62
N HIS A 29 -4.43 -3.72 -15.75
CA HIS A 29 -3.25 -4.20 -15.07
C HIS A 29 -2.68 -3.09 -14.18
N ALA A 30 -2.31 -3.44 -12.96
CA ALA A 30 -1.65 -2.54 -12.03
C ALA A 30 -0.17 -2.40 -12.41
N TYR A 31 0.12 -1.54 -13.36
CA TYR A 31 1.51 -1.19 -13.68
C TYR A 31 2.02 -0.17 -12.67
N GLY A 32 3.15 -0.45 -12.08
CA GLY A 32 3.89 0.47 -11.22
C GLY A 32 5.35 0.08 -11.24
N THR A 33 6.23 1.06 -11.14
CA THR A 33 7.66 0.79 -10.98
C THR A 33 7.96 0.32 -9.56
N TRP A 34 8.96 -0.52 -9.45
CA TRP A 34 9.51 -0.92 -8.18
C TRP A 34 10.35 0.21 -7.59
N LYS A 35 10.06 0.58 -6.35
CA LYS A 35 10.90 1.46 -5.55
C LYS A 35 11.36 0.77 -4.27
N THR A 36 12.46 1.24 -3.74
CA THR A 36 13.01 0.78 -2.46
C THR A 36 12.98 1.94 -1.48
N ILE A 37 12.53 1.68 -0.27
CA ILE A 37 12.64 2.58 0.86
C ILE A 37 13.45 1.90 1.96
N ASN A 38 14.44 2.60 2.52
CA ASN A 38 15.19 2.15 3.67
C ASN A 38 14.52 2.65 4.94
N THR A 39 14.25 1.75 5.89
CA THR A 39 13.50 2.07 7.12
C THR A 39 14.23 3.05 8.03
N GLU A 40 15.55 3.07 8.05
CA GLU A 40 16.33 4.06 8.81
C GLU A 40 16.31 5.42 8.10
N GLU A 41 16.56 5.46 6.79
CA GLU A 41 16.62 6.69 6.01
C GLU A 41 15.26 7.41 5.97
N MET A 42 14.14 6.68 5.93
CA MET A 42 12.80 7.31 5.95
C MET A 42 12.50 8.03 7.27
N CYS A 43 13.18 7.65 8.37
CA CYS A 43 13.03 8.26 9.69
C CYS A 43 14.04 9.38 9.94
N LYS A 44 15.01 9.59 9.06
CA LYS A 44 16.09 10.56 9.26
C LYS A 44 15.56 11.98 9.28
N ASN A 45 15.87 12.73 10.36
CA ASN A 45 15.37 14.08 10.62
C ASN A 45 13.84 14.20 10.58
N LYS A 46 13.14 13.11 10.87
CA LYS A 46 11.68 13.06 10.90
C LYS A 46 11.20 12.38 12.17
N ARG A 47 10.03 12.81 12.62
CA ARG A 47 9.25 12.11 13.62
C ARG A 47 8.12 11.38 12.94
N VAL A 48 8.13 10.06 12.96
CA VAL A 48 7.17 9.24 12.23
C VAL A 48 6.38 8.32 13.16
N VAL A 49 5.17 8.00 12.77
CA VAL A 49 4.39 6.93 13.40
C VAL A 49 4.43 5.72 12.48
N ILE A 50 4.72 4.56 13.03
CA ILE A 50 4.64 3.28 12.32
C ILE A 50 3.69 2.37 13.07
N TYR A 51 2.69 1.81 12.39
CA TYR A 51 1.84 0.77 12.95
C TYR A 51 1.93 -0.51 12.13
N ALA A 52 1.93 -1.64 12.83
CA ALA A 52 2.13 -2.97 12.24
C ALA A 52 0.89 -3.83 12.39
N LEU A 53 0.55 -4.52 11.31
CA LEU A 53 -0.59 -5.42 11.20
C LEU A 53 -0.12 -6.87 11.12
N PRO A 54 -0.81 -7.81 11.78
CA PRO A 54 -0.64 -9.25 11.53
C PRO A 54 -0.91 -9.67 10.09
N GLY A 55 -1.74 -8.93 9.38
CA GLY A 55 -1.95 -9.16 7.95
C GLY A 55 -2.99 -8.21 7.35
N VAL A 56 -2.75 -7.78 6.12
CA VAL A 56 -3.77 -7.05 5.37
C VAL A 56 -4.99 -7.95 5.14
N PHE A 57 -6.19 -7.39 5.15
CA PHE A 57 -7.48 -8.07 5.05
C PHE A 57 -7.87 -8.98 6.23
N THR A 58 -7.06 -9.13 7.27
CA THR A 58 -7.55 -9.78 8.48
C THR A 58 -8.59 -8.90 9.18
N PRO A 59 -9.58 -9.46 9.90
CA PRO A 59 -10.75 -8.70 10.36
C PRO A 59 -10.40 -7.43 11.15
N THR A 60 -9.61 -7.54 12.20
CA THR A 60 -9.25 -6.39 13.05
C THR A 60 -8.37 -5.39 12.30
N CYS A 61 -7.46 -5.87 11.46
CA CYS A 61 -6.57 -4.98 10.68
C CYS A 61 -7.34 -4.15 9.66
N GLY A 62 -8.28 -4.77 8.93
CA GLY A 62 -9.05 -4.10 7.90
C GLY A 62 -10.24 -3.29 8.44
N ASN A 63 -10.91 -3.75 9.50
CA ASN A 63 -12.13 -3.10 9.97
C ASN A 63 -11.88 -2.07 11.09
N ALA A 64 -10.70 -2.09 11.73
CA ALA A 64 -10.43 -1.21 12.85
C ALA A 64 -9.05 -0.53 12.75
N HIS A 65 -7.95 -1.29 12.77
CA HIS A 65 -6.62 -0.73 12.99
C HIS A 65 -6.21 0.25 11.87
N ALA A 66 -6.19 -0.20 10.61
CA ALA A 66 -5.78 0.66 9.50
C ALA A 66 -6.77 1.80 9.22
N PRO A 67 -8.12 1.58 9.19
CA PRO A 67 -9.07 2.67 9.00
C PRO A 67 -9.00 3.75 10.09
N GLN A 68 -8.74 3.38 11.34
CA GLN A 68 -8.60 4.36 12.42
C GLN A 68 -7.36 5.22 12.25
N PHE A 69 -6.19 4.66 11.88
CA PHE A 69 -5.00 5.46 11.60
C PHE A 69 -5.20 6.37 10.38
N GLU A 70 -5.89 5.91 9.37
CA GLU A 70 -6.25 6.71 8.20
C GLU A 70 -7.17 7.88 8.58
N GLN A 71 -8.21 7.63 9.38
CA GLN A 71 -9.14 8.66 9.87
C GLN A 71 -8.46 9.68 10.75
N GLU A 72 -7.56 9.24 11.63
CA GLU A 72 -6.86 10.11 12.58
C GLU A 72 -5.56 10.73 12.02
N TYR A 73 -5.19 10.38 10.78
CA TYR A 73 -3.98 10.88 10.14
C TYR A 73 -3.80 12.39 10.22
N PRO A 74 -4.82 13.25 9.93
CA PRO A 74 -4.67 14.70 9.99
C PRO A 74 -4.32 15.21 11.39
N TRP A 75 -4.90 14.61 12.42
CA TRP A 75 -4.65 14.98 13.79
C TRP A 75 -3.28 14.53 14.27
N ILE A 76 -2.84 13.33 13.88
CA ILE A 76 -1.50 12.82 14.14
C ILE A 76 -0.46 13.76 13.52
N ARG A 77 -0.65 14.18 12.27
CA ARG A 77 0.21 15.15 11.59
C ARG A 77 0.30 16.49 12.32
N LYS A 78 -0.83 17.02 12.76
CA LYS A 78 -0.89 18.29 13.53
C LYS A 78 -0.16 18.23 14.87
N LEU A 79 0.02 17.03 15.41
CA LEU A 79 0.73 16.80 16.67
C LEU A 79 2.24 16.55 16.47
N GLY A 80 2.84 17.12 15.44
CA GLY A 80 4.27 17.12 15.21
C GLY A 80 4.83 15.78 14.67
N VAL A 81 4.01 15.02 13.98
CA VAL A 81 4.42 13.82 13.24
C VAL A 81 4.55 14.16 11.76
N ASP A 82 5.68 13.80 11.16
CA ASP A 82 5.96 14.06 9.74
C ASP A 82 5.32 13.06 8.81
N GLU A 83 5.08 11.83 9.27
CA GLU A 83 4.54 10.77 8.43
C GLU A 83 3.96 9.61 9.25
N VAL A 84 2.96 8.94 8.68
CA VAL A 84 2.37 7.71 9.24
C VAL A 84 2.57 6.56 8.27
N TYR A 85 3.13 5.46 8.74
CA TYR A 85 3.43 4.28 7.97
C TYR A 85 2.66 3.06 8.48
N CYS A 86 2.15 2.26 7.55
CA CYS A 86 1.54 0.95 7.80
C CYS A 86 2.47 -0.15 7.32
N THR A 87 2.80 -1.13 8.17
CA THR A 87 3.60 -2.29 7.76
C THR A 87 2.91 -3.61 8.12
N ALA A 88 3.20 -4.64 7.34
CA ALA A 88 2.77 -6.02 7.59
C ALA A 88 3.65 -6.98 6.78
N VAL A 89 3.71 -8.24 7.20
CA VAL A 89 4.34 -9.33 6.42
C VAL A 89 3.39 -9.76 5.30
N ASN A 90 3.25 -8.86 4.32
CA ASN A 90 2.49 -9.07 3.09
C ASN A 90 3.26 -8.45 1.92
N ASP A 91 3.05 -8.98 0.74
CA ASP A 91 3.67 -8.49 -0.48
C ASP A 91 3.07 -7.15 -0.97
N PRO A 92 3.77 -6.41 -1.86
CA PRO A 92 3.31 -5.12 -2.33
C PRO A 92 1.99 -5.14 -3.11
N TYR A 93 1.63 -6.25 -3.76
CA TYR A 93 0.36 -6.37 -4.48
C TYR A 93 -0.82 -6.52 -3.52
N ALA A 94 -0.63 -7.29 -2.45
CA ALA A 94 -1.62 -7.41 -1.38
C ALA A 94 -1.85 -6.07 -0.68
N PHE A 95 -0.77 -5.30 -0.42
CA PHE A 95 -0.88 -3.95 0.14
C PHE A 95 -1.59 -2.98 -0.79
N ASP A 96 -1.30 -3.01 -2.07
CA ASP A 96 -1.95 -2.17 -3.07
C ASP A 96 -3.47 -2.46 -3.17
N ALA A 97 -3.84 -3.73 -3.24
CA ALA A 97 -5.23 -4.14 -3.23
C ALA A 97 -5.94 -3.73 -1.92
N PHE A 98 -5.26 -3.89 -0.78
CA PHE A 98 -5.76 -3.52 0.53
C PHE A 98 -6.01 -2.01 0.63
N SER A 99 -5.05 -1.17 0.23
CA SER A 99 -5.20 0.27 0.31
C SER A 99 -6.39 0.78 -0.50
N LYS A 100 -6.56 0.24 -1.70
CA LYS A 100 -7.71 0.58 -2.57
C LYS A 100 -9.04 0.14 -1.99
N HIS A 101 -9.09 -1.08 -1.47
CA HIS A 101 -10.31 -1.65 -0.89
C HIS A 101 -10.74 -0.93 0.39
N MET A 102 -9.77 -0.58 1.23
CA MET A 102 -10.00 0.07 2.53
C MET A 102 -9.95 1.59 2.47
N ALA A 103 -9.77 2.18 1.27
CA ALA A 103 -9.65 3.62 1.08
C ALA A 103 -8.54 4.26 1.95
N ILE A 104 -7.37 3.61 1.99
CA ILE A 104 -6.17 4.11 2.68
C ILE A 104 -5.39 4.98 1.70
N PHE A 105 -5.49 6.31 1.85
CA PHE A 105 -4.91 7.29 0.92
C PHE A 105 -3.77 8.10 1.55
N TYR A 106 -3.84 8.36 2.85
CA TYR A 106 -2.89 9.25 3.54
C TYR A 106 -1.74 8.48 4.16
N THR A 107 -2.01 7.31 4.72
CA THR A 107 -0.99 6.45 5.33
C THR A 107 -0.09 5.84 4.27
N SER A 108 1.22 5.96 4.45
CA SER A 108 2.22 5.32 3.61
C SER A 108 2.31 3.83 3.89
N LEU A 109 2.46 3.03 2.84
CA LEU A 109 2.51 1.58 2.94
C LEU A 109 3.96 1.07 2.88
N LEU A 110 4.32 0.21 3.84
CA LEU A 110 5.63 -0.43 3.94
C LEU A 110 5.47 -1.96 3.86
N PRO A 111 5.38 -2.55 2.66
CA PRO A 111 5.27 -4.00 2.50
C PRO A 111 6.54 -4.70 2.98
N ASP A 112 6.44 -5.51 4.04
CA ASP A 112 7.52 -6.36 4.54
C ASP A 112 7.30 -7.82 4.14
N GLY A 113 7.17 -8.07 2.83
CA GLY A 113 6.81 -9.39 2.29
C GLY A 113 7.71 -10.54 2.74
N ASN A 114 8.96 -10.25 3.05
CA ASN A 114 9.92 -11.24 3.55
C ASN A 114 9.95 -11.35 5.09
N GLY A 115 9.21 -10.48 5.80
CA GLY A 115 9.24 -10.43 7.26
C GLY A 115 10.56 -9.94 7.84
N THR A 116 11.40 -9.29 7.04
CA THR A 116 12.74 -8.86 7.47
C THR A 116 12.65 -7.76 8.51
N PHE A 117 11.82 -6.74 8.27
CA PHE A 117 11.63 -5.66 9.22
C PHE A 117 11.00 -6.17 10.53
N ALA A 118 9.95 -6.98 10.43
CA ALA A 118 9.32 -7.59 11.60
C ALA A 118 10.30 -8.45 12.41
N LYS A 119 11.19 -9.18 11.73
CA LYS A 119 12.23 -10.01 12.38
C LYS A 119 13.27 -9.14 13.09
N GLU A 120 13.82 -8.13 12.44
CA GLU A 120 14.84 -7.24 13.03
C GLU A 120 14.27 -6.39 14.18
N MET A 121 12.99 -6.03 14.12
CA MET A 121 12.24 -5.43 15.24
C MET A 121 12.05 -6.41 16.41
N GLY A 122 12.25 -7.72 16.20
CA GLY A 122 11.91 -8.77 17.16
C GLY A 122 10.41 -8.94 17.35
N MET A 123 9.62 -8.61 16.33
CA MET A 123 8.16 -8.63 16.31
C MET A 123 7.58 -9.68 15.33
N LEU A 124 8.43 -10.56 14.80
CA LEU A 124 7.98 -11.66 13.95
C LEU A 124 7.39 -12.76 14.83
N ALA A 125 6.13 -13.11 14.59
CA ALA A 125 5.40 -14.15 15.31
C ALA A 125 5.04 -15.32 14.39
N ASP A 126 5.09 -16.54 14.90
CA ASP A 126 4.57 -17.72 14.22
C ASP A 126 3.06 -17.83 14.43
N MET A 127 2.31 -17.58 13.37
CA MET A 127 0.84 -17.68 13.33
C MET A 127 0.38 -18.88 12.49
N SER A 128 1.20 -19.94 12.42
CA SER A 128 0.91 -21.15 11.64
C SER A 128 -0.35 -21.86 12.10
N HIS A 129 -0.73 -21.72 13.37
CA HIS A 129 -1.97 -22.26 13.93
C HIS A 129 -3.25 -21.66 13.28
N LEU A 130 -3.13 -20.46 12.67
CA LEU A 130 -4.18 -19.80 11.90
C LEU A 130 -3.98 -19.98 10.38
N ASN A 131 -3.01 -20.77 9.94
CA ASN A 131 -2.56 -20.89 8.55
C ASN A 131 -2.06 -19.55 7.97
N TYR A 132 -1.56 -18.64 8.80
CA TYR A 132 -0.97 -17.35 8.35
C TYR A 132 0.53 -17.46 8.11
N GLY A 133 1.20 -18.46 8.68
CA GLY A 133 2.66 -18.56 8.71
C GLY A 133 3.28 -17.50 9.63
N TYR A 134 4.46 -17.01 9.28
CA TYR A 134 5.11 -15.94 10.02
C TYR A 134 4.53 -14.58 9.68
N ARG A 135 4.15 -13.79 10.70
CA ARG A 135 3.54 -12.47 10.57
C ARG A 135 4.16 -11.46 11.52
N SER A 136 3.98 -10.18 11.24
CA SER A 136 4.27 -9.15 12.22
C SER A 136 3.30 -9.25 13.38
N TRP A 137 3.80 -9.08 14.61
CA TRP A 137 2.93 -8.81 15.74
C TRP A 137 2.24 -7.46 15.57
N ARG A 138 1.12 -7.26 16.27
CA ARG A 138 0.40 -5.98 16.26
C ARG A 138 1.05 -5.03 17.25
N TYR A 139 1.45 -3.87 16.76
CA TYR A 139 1.97 -2.76 17.55
C TYR A 139 1.79 -1.42 16.83
N SER A 140 1.97 -0.32 17.54
CA SER A 140 2.26 0.99 16.95
C SER A 140 3.41 1.65 17.71
N MET A 141 4.13 2.54 17.05
CA MET A 141 5.27 3.24 17.65
C MET A 141 5.46 4.63 17.08
N VAL A 142 6.09 5.49 17.87
CA VAL A 142 6.65 6.78 17.45
C VAL A 142 8.16 6.61 17.32
N VAL A 143 8.71 7.03 16.21
CA VAL A 143 10.15 7.05 15.95
C VAL A 143 10.57 8.48 15.67
N ASP A 144 11.50 9.01 16.43
CA ASP A 144 12.06 10.36 16.25
C ASP A 144 13.51 10.24 15.79
N ASN A 145 13.80 10.72 14.58
CA ASN A 145 15.12 10.68 13.96
C ASN A 145 15.81 9.30 14.07
N GLY A 146 15.04 8.23 13.80
CA GLY A 146 15.52 6.86 13.81
C GLY A 146 15.59 6.19 15.19
N ILE A 147 15.20 6.87 16.26
CA ILE A 147 15.14 6.31 17.62
C ILE A 147 13.68 6.05 18.00
N ILE A 148 13.40 4.88 18.53
CA ILE A 148 12.07 4.52 19.02
C ILE A 148 11.75 5.37 20.26
N GLU A 149 10.89 6.36 20.10
CA GLU A 149 10.47 7.28 21.15
C GLU A 149 9.45 6.62 22.07
N LYS A 150 8.48 5.94 21.49
CA LYS A 150 7.39 5.26 22.20
C LYS A 150 6.95 4.01 21.46
N MET A 151 6.57 2.99 22.20
CA MET A 151 6.10 1.73 21.64
C MET A 151 4.86 1.21 22.36
N PHE A 152 3.84 0.84 21.60
CA PHE A 152 2.56 0.30 22.06
C PHE A 152 2.40 -1.10 21.45
N VAL A 153 2.72 -2.13 22.22
CA VAL A 153 2.68 -3.52 21.78
C VAL A 153 1.47 -4.20 22.38
N GLU A 154 0.65 -4.84 21.54
CA GLU A 154 -0.48 -5.62 22.04
C GLU A 154 0.00 -6.81 22.89
N PRO A 155 -0.75 -7.17 23.95
CA PRO A 155 -0.34 -8.25 24.84
C PRO A 155 -0.39 -9.62 24.16
N GLY A 156 0.32 -10.60 24.74
CA GLY A 156 0.26 -11.99 24.32
C GLY A 156 1.34 -12.42 23.33
N PHE A 157 2.22 -11.51 22.89
CA PHE A 157 3.36 -11.88 22.03
C PHE A 157 4.22 -12.99 22.68
N PRO A 158 4.67 -14.00 21.92
CA PRO A 158 4.39 -14.25 20.49
C PRO A 158 3.21 -15.20 20.24
N ASN A 159 2.48 -15.62 21.24
CA ASN A 159 1.56 -16.79 21.21
C ASN A 159 0.10 -16.44 21.55
N ALA A 160 -0.37 -15.23 21.32
CA ALA A 160 -1.78 -14.93 21.55
C ALA A 160 -2.68 -15.75 20.64
N ILE A 161 -3.66 -16.40 21.24
CA ILE A 161 -4.71 -17.14 20.53
C ILE A 161 -5.71 -16.15 19.91
N ASP A 162 -5.92 -15.02 20.59
CA ASP A 162 -6.81 -13.95 20.16
C ASP A 162 -6.05 -12.89 19.33
N ASP A 163 -6.79 -12.09 18.58
CA ASP A 163 -6.28 -10.95 17.80
C ASP A 163 -6.44 -9.64 18.61
N PRO A 164 -5.57 -9.38 19.62
CA PRO A 164 -5.74 -8.26 20.56
C PRO A 164 -5.59 -6.93 19.85
N TYR A 165 -6.47 -5.98 20.22
CA TYR A 165 -6.44 -4.63 19.70
C TYR A 165 -6.96 -3.62 20.75
N GLY A 166 -6.15 -2.62 21.03
CA GLY A 166 -6.50 -1.56 22.00
C GLY A 166 -5.31 -0.68 22.32
N ILE A 167 -4.21 -1.26 22.78
CA ILE A 167 -3.01 -0.52 23.19
C ILE A 167 -2.36 0.16 22.00
N SER A 168 -2.29 -0.51 20.85
CA SER A 168 -1.69 0.00 19.61
C SER A 168 -2.63 0.88 18.78
N SER A 169 -3.81 1.22 19.27
CA SER A 169 -4.83 1.99 18.56
C SER A 169 -4.40 3.42 18.23
N ALA A 170 -4.99 3.99 17.17
CA ALA A 170 -4.79 5.39 16.81
C ALA A 170 -5.22 6.34 17.93
N GLN A 171 -6.28 6.01 18.68
CA GLN A 171 -6.74 6.81 19.82
C GLN A 171 -5.70 6.85 20.93
N ASN A 172 -5.08 5.72 21.26
CA ASN A 172 -4.03 5.69 22.28
C ASN A 172 -2.78 6.45 21.81
N MET A 173 -2.44 6.35 20.52
CA MET A 173 -1.39 7.14 19.88
C MET A 173 -1.67 8.65 20.02
N LEU A 174 -2.89 9.12 19.72
CA LEU A 174 -3.27 10.51 19.86
C LEU A 174 -3.19 11.00 21.32
N VAL A 175 -3.58 10.17 22.28
CA VAL A 175 -3.46 10.50 23.72
C VAL A 175 -1.99 10.74 24.10
N TYR A 176 -1.09 9.90 23.60
CA TYR A 176 0.35 10.06 23.81
C TYR A 176 0.89 11.34 23.17
N LEU A 177 0.61 11.55 21.88
CA LEU A 177 1.10 12.70 21.13
C LEU A 177 0.58 14.05 21.71
N LYS A 178 -0.67 14.10 22.18
CA LYS A 178 -1.23 15.28 22.84
C LYS A 178 -0.51 15.62 24.15
N LYS A 179 -0.11 14.61 24.93
CA LYS A 179 0.65 14.82 26.19
C LYS A 179 2.06 15.35 25.93
N ASP A 180 2.67 14.97 24.84
CA ASP A 180 3.98 15.46 24.42
C ASP A 180 3.99 16.95 24.04
N GLY A 181 2.85 17.48 23.59
CA GLY A 181 2.64 18.91 23.36
C GLY A 181 3.29 19.47 22.10
N ARG A 182 3.92 18.66 21.27
CA ARG A 182 4.45 19.09 19.97
C ARG A 182 3.31 19.36 18.98
N THR A 183 3.49 20.35 18.13
CA THR A 183 2.52 20.72 17.08
C THR A 183 3.24 21.02 15.79
N SER A 184 2.54 20.93 14.66
CA SER A 184 3.01 21.32 13.35
C SER A 184 1.99 22.21 12.64
N GLU A 185 2.43 22.99 11.67
CA GLU A 185 1.57 23.80 10.79
C GLU A 185 0.95 22.97 9.66
N TYR A 186 0.82 21.68 9.83
CA TYR A 186 0.27 20.81 8.79
C TYR A 186 -1.11 21.26 8.33
N VAL A 187 -1.23 21.52 7.04
CA VAL A 187 -2.48 21.82 6.36
C VAL A 187 -2.98 20.57 5.66
N PHE A 188 -4.19 20.16 5.98
CA PHE A 188 -4.80 19.01 5.37
C PHE A 188 -5.18 19.33 3.92
N PRO A 189 -4.75 18.55 2.92
CA PRO A 189 -5.13 18.78 1.55
C PRO A 189 -6.63 18.62 1.35
N ALA A 190 -7.22 19.50 0.56
CA ALA A 190 -8.66 19.50 0.28
C ALA A 190 -9.10 18.23 -0.49
N ASN A 191 -8.18 17.66 -1.27
CA ASN A 191 -8.42 16.44 -2.04
C ASN A 191 -7.36 15.38 -1.65
N PRO A 192 -7.77 14.19 -1.18
CA PRO A 192 -6.85 13.09 -0.87
C PRO A 192 -5.93 12.69 -2.03
N LEU A 193 -6.41 12.80 -3.26
CA LEU A 193 -5.63 12.46 -4.45
C LEU A 193 -4.45 13.42 -4.68
N ASP A 194 -4.58 14.70 -4.31
CA ASP A 194 -3.49 15.67 -4.40
C ASP A 194 -2.36 15.30 -3.44
N TYR A 195 -2.72 14.84 -2.25
CA TYR A 195 -1.74 14.39 -1.27
C TYR A 195 -0.96 13.14 -1.74
N THR A 196 -1.63 12.18 -2.34
CA THR A 196 -0.97 11.00 -2.87
C THR A 196 -0.01 11.35 -4.02
N ASN A 197 -0.37 12.29 -4.87
CA ASN A 197 0.45 12.74 -5.99
C ASN A 197 1.75 13.42 -5.50
N GLU A 198 1.67 14.41 -4.62
CA GLU A 198 2.86 15.11 -4.09
C GLU A 198 3.77 14.17 -3.29
N LYS A 199 3.19 13.30 -2.47
CA LYS A 199 3.92 12.39 -1.59
C LYS A 199 4.67 11.31 -2.35
N PHE A 200 4.09 10.81 -3.44
CA PHE A 200 4.66 9.72 -4.23
C PHE A 200 5.55 10.21 -5.37
N PHE A 201 5.37 11.43 -5.87
CA PHE A 201 6.13 11.95 -7.01
C PHE A 201 7.41 12.71 -6.63
N GLY A 202 7.70 12.97 -5.34
CA GLY A 202 8.91 13.64 -4.87
C GLY A 202 9.58 14.55 -5.89
N SER A 203 9.96 15.75 -5.54
CA SER A 203 10.43 16.83 -6.43
C SER A 203 11.67 16.56 -7.33
N ASP A 204 12.25 15.35 -7.26
CA ASP A 204 13.55 15.04 -7.88
C ASP A 204 13.51 14.08 -9.08
N GLN A 205 12.33 13.75 -9.61
CA GLN A 205 12.28 12.92 -10.82
C GLN A 205 12.12 13.78 -12.07
N ASN A 206 13.05 13.61 -12.99
CA ASN A 206 13.01 14.20 -14.30
C ASN A 206 11.74 13.74 -15.03
N GLU A 207 10.74 14.61 -15.09
CA GLU A 207 9.40 14.37 -15.65
C GLU A 207 9.48 13.89 -17.11
N GLU A 208 10.49 14.35 -17.87
CA GLU A 208 10.75 13.91 -19.23
C GLU A 208 11.15 12.44 -19.31
N LYS A 209 12.05 11.98 -18.45
CA LYS A 209 12.48 10.57 -18.41
C LYS A 209 11.33 9.66 -17.99
N LEU A 210 10.52 10.12 -17.05
CA LEU A 210 9.33 9.39 -16.60
C LEU A 210 8.32 9.20 -17.75
N LEU A 211 8.10 10.25 -18.54
CA LEU A 211 7.22 10.22 -19.71
C LEU A 211 7.77 9.31 -20.82
N GLU A 212 9.09 9.22 -20.95
CA GLU A 212 9.77 8.37 -21.94
C GLU A 212 9.63 6.88 -21.53
N ASP A 213 9.94 6.56 -20.26
CA ASP A 213 9.77 5.22 -19.69
C ASP A 213 8.30 4.74 -19.80
N LEU A 214 7.33 5.64 -19.57
CA LEU A 214 5.90 5.36 -19.72
C LEU A 214 5.48 5.09 -21.17
N LYS A 215 6.07 5.80 -22.15
CA LYS A 215 5.80 5.57 -23.57
C LYS A 215 6.32 4.22 -24.03
N GLU A 216 7.55 3.86 -23.64
CA GLU A 216 8.15 2.56 -23.97
C GLU A 216 7.33 1.41 -23.38
N GLU A 217 6.94 1.52 -22.10
CA GLU A 217 6.11 0.52 -21.44
C GLU A 217 4.72 0.39 -22.08
N THR A 218 4.11 1.51 -22.44
CA THR A 218 2.80 1.53 -23.10
C THR A 218 2.84 0.85 -24.48
N GLU A 219 3.89 1.09 -25.25
CA GLU A 219 4.06 0.47 -26.57
C GLU A 219 4.37 -1.04 -26.46
N PHE A 220 5.21 -1.44 -25.49
CA PHE A 220 5.45 -2.86 -25.19
C PHE A 220 4.15 -3.60 -24.87
N LEU A 221 3.32 -3.00 -24.02
CA LEU A 221 2.03 -3.58 -23.62
C LEU A 221 1.03 -3.65 -24.77
N ARG A 222 1.00 -2.61 -25.61
CA ARG A 222 0.17 -2.60 -26.81
C ARG A 222 0.57 -3.73 -27.75
N GLN A 223 1.87 -3.92 -27.97
CA GLN A 223 2.39 -4.98 -28.81
C GLN A 223 2.04 -6.37 -28.23
N HIS A 224 2.29 -6.57 -26.92
CA HIS A 224 1.97 -7.83 -26.25
C HIS A 224 0.46 -8.16 -26.31
N ARG A 225 -0.40 -7.14 -26.25
CA ARG A 225 -1.86 -7.32 -26.41
C ARG A 225 -2.23 -7.74 -27.83
N LEU A 226 -1.60 -7.14 -28.85
CA LEU A 226 -1.80 -7.50 -30.24
C LEU A 226 -1.35 -8.94 -30.50
N ASP A 227 -0.17 -9.33 -30.00
CA ASP A 227 0.35 -10.69 -30.12
C ASP A 227 -0.58 -11.71 -29.44
N THR A 228 -1.13 -11.39 -28.28
CA THR A 228 -2.11 -12.24 -27.58
C THR A 228 -3.40 -12.37 -28.36
N GLN A 229 -3.88 -11.29 -28.96
CA GLN A 229 -5.08 -11.26 -29.79
C GLN A 229 -4.91 -12.14 -31.04
N GLU A 230 -3.80 -11.97 -31.76
CA GLU A 230 -3.48 -12.79 -32.93
C GLU A 230 -3.36 -14.28 -32.56
N THR A 231 -2.76 -14.58 -31.41
CA THR A 231 -2.64 -15.95 -30.90
C THR A 231 -4.02 -16.56 -30.63
N LEU A 232 -4.90 -15.84 -29.96
CA LEU A 232 -6.27 -16.29 -29.66
C LEU A 232 -7.10 -16.47 -30.93
N GLU A 233 -7.01 -15.54 -31.88
CA GLU A 233 -7.70 -15.69 -33.19
C GLU A 233 -7.21 -16.92 -33.96
N LYS A 234 -5.92 -17.20 -33.89
CA LYS A 234 -5.30 -18.37 -34.55
C LYS A 234 -5.70 -19.70 -33.89
N GLU A 235 -5.73 -19.72 -32.53
CA GLU A 235 -6.05 -20.95 -31.79
C GLU A 235 -7.55 -21.29 -31.84
N LEU A 236 -8.43 -20.28 -31.71
CA LEU A 236 -9.89 -20.44 -31.68
C LEU A 236 -10.54 -20.42 -33.07
N GLY A 237 -9.84 -19.88 -34.06
CA GLY A 237 -10.42 -19.52 -35.35
C GLY A 237 -11.18 -18.20 -35.30
N LYS A 238 -11.07 -17.43 -36.38
CA LYS A 238 -11.58 -16.06 -36.47
C LYS A 238 -13.08 -15.92 -36.13
N GLU A 239 -13.89 -16.87 -36.60
CA GLU A 239 -15.34 -16.84 -36.40
C GLU A 239 -15.71 -17.02 -34.90
N VAL A 240 -15.07 -17.99 -34.22
CA VAL A 240 -15.28 -18.26 -32.80
C VAL A 240 -14.79 -17.09 -31.95
N TYR A 241 -13.62 -16.54 -32.29
CA TYR A 241 -13.06 -15.39 -31.61
C TYR A 241 -13.99 -14.16 -31.68
N GLN A 242 -14.50 -13.81 -32.86
CA GLN A 242 -15.40 -12.67 -33.05
C GLN A 242 -16.73 -12.87 -32.30
N LYS A 243 -17.25 -14.10 -32.26
CA LYS A 243 -18.45 -14.40 -31.47
C LYS A 243 -18.22 -14.19 -29.97
N LEU A 244 -17.13 -14.72 -29.42
CA LEU A 244 -16.79 -14.53 -28.01
C LEU A 244 -16.55 -13.06 -27.66
N LYS A 245 -15.90 -12.31 -28.54
CA LYS A 245 -15.71 -10.86 -28.39
C LYS A 245 -17.05 -10.13 -28.31
N ALA A 246 -17.97 -10.43 -29.22
CA ALA A 246 -19.29 -9.80 -29.23
C ALA A 246 -20.11 -10.14 -27.97
N GLU A 247 -20.13 -11.40 -27.54
CA GLU A 247 -20.82 -11.84 -26.32
C GLU A 247 -20.27 -11.13 -25.07
N GLU A 248 -18.94 -10.99 -24.96
CA GLU A 248 -18.34 -10.29 -23.83
C GLU A 248 -18.62 -8.79 -23.84
N LEU A 249 -18.60 -8.14 -25.01
CA LEU A 249 -18.96 -6.72 -25.13
C LEU A 249 -20.41 -6.45 -24.70
N GLU A 250 -21.34 -7.31 -25.04
CA GLU A 250 -22.72 -7.26 -24.60
C GLU A 250 -22.84 -7.40 -23.07
N LEU A 251 -22.13 -8.38 -22.48
CA LEU A 251 -22.10 -8.57 -21.06
C LEU A 251 -21.45 -7.38 -20.33
N ALA A 252 -20.36 -6.84 -20.87
CA ALA A 252 -19.69 -5.67 -20.31
C ALA A 252 -20.62 -4.43 -20.28
N LYS A 253 -21.38 -4.19 -21.36
CA LYS A 253 -22.41 -3.14 -21.41
C LYS A 253 -23.50 -3.38 -20.38
N LYS A 254 -24.04 -4.60 -20.30
CA LYS A 254 -25.11 -4.96 -19.36
C LYS A 254 -24.74 -4.75 -17.90
N TRP A 255 -23.50 -5.04 -17.53
CA TRP A 255 -23.00 -4.96 -16.15
C TRP A 255 -22.24 -3.68 -15.85
N ASN A 256 -22.15 -2.74 -16.81
CA ASN A 256 -21.38 -1.50 -16.72
C ASN A 256 -19.92 -1.74 -16.28
N VAL A 257 -19.28 -2.78 -16.85
CA VAL A 257 -17.89 -3.14 -16.62
C VAL A 257 -17.09 -3.06 -17.92
N LYS A 258 -15.77 -2.90 -17.82
CA LYS A 258 -14.90 -2.92 -19.00
C LYS A 258 -14.78 -4.32 -19.58
N SER A 259 -14.87 -4.40 -20.91
CA SER A 259 -14.54 -5.63 -21.64
C SER A 259 -13.04 -5.95 -21.57
N ARG A 260 -12.70 -7.22 -21.53
CA ARG A 260 -11.33 -7.73 -21.68
C ARG A 260 -10.79 -7.57 -23.10
N PHE A 261 -11.69 -7.55 -24.07
CA PHE A 261 -11.31 -7.32 -25.46
C PHE A 261 -11.12 -5.81 -25.73
N PRO A 262 -10.05 -5.44 -26.46
CA PRO A 262 -9.87 -4.05 -26.84
C PRO A 262 -11.02 -3.57 -27.74
N ILE A 263 -11.58 -2.42 -27.44
CA ILE A 263 -12.52 -1.73 -28.33
C ILE A 263 -11.68 -1.13 -29.45
N THR A 264 -11.92 -1.54 -30.67
CA THR A 264 -11.35 -0.93 -31.88
C THR A 264 -12.26 0.22 -32.33
N ASP A 265 -11.73 1.15 -33.12
CA ASP A 265 -12.51 2.29 -33.65
C ASP A 265 -13.75 1.83 -34.45
N SER A 266 -13.73 0.57 -34.95
CA SER A 266 -14.89 -0.04 -35.62
C SER A 266 -15.98 -0.56 -34.67
N ASP A 267 -15.72 -0.63 -33.36
CA ASP A 267 -16.71 -1.09 -32.35
C ASP A 267 -17.44 0.11 -31.69
N ALA A 268 -17.13 1.34 -32.12
CA ALA A 268 -17.67 2.59 -31.55
C ALA A 268 -18.86 3.18 -32.34
N GLU A 269 -19.28 2.56 -33.47
CA GLU A 269 -20.51 2.84 -34.20
C GLU A 269 -21.62 1.85 -33.79
#